data_8ca19117809dc10f8f15a04dabaaff35
#
_entry.id   8ca19117809dc10f8f15a04dabaaff35
#
_cell.length_a   1.000
_cell.length_b   1.000
_cell.length_c   1.000
_cell.angle_alpha   90.00
_cell.angle_beta   90.00
_cell.angle_gamma   90.00
#
_symmetry.space_group_name_H-M   'P 1'
#
loop_
_entity.id
_entity.type
_entity.pdbx_description
1 polymer ?
#
loop_
_entity_poly.entity_id
_entity_poly.type
_entity_poly.pdbx_seq_one_letter_code
_entity_poly.pdbx_strand_id
1 'polypeptide(L)'
;APWYSYVAKFIGVSGQAMGLDQLPDGEFQKPMDMNVVERHVAAAITGKFPDRVMTIGRTATLTEPLPGRAACHYCGPCHRGCSTGSYFSSLSSTLPAARATGNFELRANALVESLEYDPDTKRVSAVRVIDTVTGEATRYSAKLIFLCASTVGSTQILLNSTQADSDISFANESGALGRYMMDHTYRAGARGIIPGFEEYYPYGNRPNGIYIPRFRNVNGDDGLGFTRGYGYQGSAGRLSWDTMSKVTPGFGADFKEGLRKPGPWYMSLGGFGEILPYAHNSMALHKSKKDRFGIPQVTFHFEFGENEKRHREDVVKQAVAMLEAAGATRIDPFNTEMVGGAAIHEMGTARMGHDPKQAVLNAHNQAHAASNLFVTDGAAMASSSCVNPSLTYMALTARAVDYAVTQLQAGAI
;
A
#
# COMPACT_ATOMS: atom_id res chain seq x y z
N ALA A 1 10.88 -14.91 1.05
CA ALA A 1 9.97 -15.40 2.11
C ALA A 1 10.42 -14.98 3.52
N PRO A 2 11.70 -15.17 3.98
CA PRO A 2 12.04 -14.95 5.39
C PRO A 2 11.80 -13.50 5.87
N TRP A 3 12.06 -12.53 5.03
CA TRP A 3 11.89 -11.11 5.38
C TRP A 3 10.43 -10.70 5.61
N TYR A 4 9.47 -11.34 4.90
CA TYR A 4 8.05 -11.10 5.16
C TYR A 4 7.64 -11.61 6.54
N SER A 5 8.05 -12.83 6.92
CA SER A 5 7.76 -13.39 8.24
C SER A 5 8.44 -12.57 9.35
N TYR A 6 9.70 -12.17 9.15
CA TYR A 6 10.42 -11.30 10.08
C TYR A 6 9.66 -9.99 10.35
N VAL A 7 9.25 -9.28 9.29
CA VAL A 7 8.53 -8.02 9.42
C VAL A 7 7.13 -8.24 9.99
N ALA A 8 6.39 -9.24 9.49
CA ALA A 8 5.04 -9.53 9.98
C ALA A 8 5.02 -9.81 11.49
N LYS A 9 5.99 -10.57 11.98
CA LYS A 9 6.17 -10.85 13.40
C LYS A 9 6.56 -9.59 14.18
N PHE A 10 7.50 -8.80 13.67
CA PHE A 10 8.01 -7.60 14.33
C PHE A 10 6.92 -6.53 14.52
N ILE A 11 6.11 -6.26 13.48
CA ILE A 11 5.06 -5.25 13.55
C ILE A 11 3.75 -5.77 14.14
N GLY A 12 3.61 -7.10 14.26
CA GLY A 12 2.43 -7.77 14.80
C GLY A 12 1.29 -7.82 13.80
N VAL A 13 1.51 -8.47 12.66
CA VAL A 13 0.43 -8.74 11.70
C VAL A 13 -0.48 -9.84 12.26
N SER A 14 -1.77 -9.57 12.35
CA SER A 14 -2.80 -10.59 12.62
C SER A 14 -3.40 -11.08 11.30
N GLY A 15 -3.68 -12.38 11.21
CA GLY A 15 -4.21 -12.96 10.00
C GLY A 15 -4.31 -14.47 10.05
N GLN A 16 -4.87 -15.05 9.00
CA GLN A 16 -5.05 -16.49 8.87
C GLN A 16 -4.11 -17.03 7.79
N ALA A 17 -3.43 -18.14 8.09
CA ALA A 17 -2.74 -18.95 7.11
C ALA A 17 -3.76 -19.70 6.25
N MET A 18 -3.63 -19.66 4.93
CA MET A 18 -4.60 -20.18 3.99
C MET A 18 -4.05 -21.27 3.08
N GLY A 19 -2.74 -21.47 3.02
CA GLY A 19 -2.09 -22.45 2.15
C GLY A 19 -2.27 -22.17 0.65
N LEU A 20 -2.39 -20.90 0.25
CA LEU A 20 -2.61 -20.49 -1.12
C LEU A 20 -1.35 -19.89 -1.72
N ASP A 21 -0.94 -20.37 -2.90
CA ASP A 21 0.25 -19.86 -3.61
C ASP A 21 0.16 -18.36 -3.91
N GLN A 22 -1.03 -17.89 -4.29
CA GLN A 22 -1.28 -16.47 -4.59
C GLN A 22 -1.48 -15.59 -3.34
N LEU A 23 -1.49 -16.18 -2.15
CA LEU A 23 -1.52 -15.49 -0.86
C LEU A 23 -0.57 -16.19 0.13
N PRO A 24 0.74 -16.09 -0.07
CA PRO A 24 1.72 -16.81 0.74
C PRO A 24 1.53 -16.57 2.24
N ASP A 25 1.69 -17.62 3.02
CA ASP A 25 1.57 -17.56 4.46
C ASP A 25 2.84 -16.99 5.13
N GLY A 26 2.66 -16.50 6.34
CA GLY A 26 3.71 -15.95 7.18
C GLY A 26 3.46 -16.26 8.66
N GLU A 27 4.28 -15.69 9.55
CA GLU A 27 4.09 -15.77 11.00
C GLU A 27 3.13 -14.66 11.44
N PHE A 28 1.88 -15.03 11.71
CA PHE A 28 0.82 -14.09 12.09
C PHE A 28 0.37 -14.31 13.53
N GLN A 29 -0.08 -13.23 14.20
CA GLN A 29 -0.91 -13.34 15.40
C GLN A 29 -2.30 -13.90 15.04
N LYS A 30 -3.03 -14.37 16.04
CA LYS A 30 -4.39 -14.87 15.88
C LYS A 30 -5.24 -13.89 15.02
N PRO A 31 -5.97 -14.39 14.02
CA PRO A 31 -6.82 -13.52 13.20
C PRO A 31 -7.98 -12.93 14.01
N MET A 32 -8.45 -11.76 13.58
CA MET A 32 -9.73 -11.22 14.05
C MET A 32 -10.89 -12.04 13.47
N ASP A 33 -12.00 -12.11 14.19
CA ASP A 33 -13.16 -12.88 13.75
C ASP A 33 -13.97 -12.12 12.67
N MET A 34 -14.44 -12.85 11.67
CA MET A 34 -15.49 -12.36 10.78
C MET A 34 -16.81 -12.19 11.55
N ASN A 35 -17.60 -11.19 11.19
CA ASN A 35 -18.96 -11.06 11.71
C ASN A 35 -19.89 -12.10 11.07
N VAL A 36 -21.14 -12.17 11.55
CA VAL A 36 -22.11 -13.18 11.11
C VAL A 36 -22.39 -13.12 9.61
N VAL A 37 -22.50 -11.91 9.04
CA VAL A 37 -22.78 -11.71 7.62
C VAL A 37 -21.56 -12.06 6.77
N GLU A 38 -20.37 -11.70 7.19
CA GLU A 38 -19.14 -12.07 6.49
C GLU A 38 -18.95 -13.58 6.44
N ARG A 39 -19.23 -14.30 7.54
CA ARG A 39 -19.19 -15.78 7.54
C ARG A 39 -20.23 -16.39 6.58
N HIS A 40 -21.45 -15.82 6.54
CA HIS A 40 -22.46 -16.25 5.59
C HIS A 40 -22.01 -16.05 4.13
N VAL A 41 -21.51 -14.87 3.79
CA VAL A 41 -21.02 -14.55 2.44
C VAL A 41 -19.82 -15.44 2.08
N ALA A 42 -18.89 -15.67 3.00
CA ALA A 42 -17.75 -16.57 2.78
C ALA A 42 -18.20 -18.00 2.42
N ALA A 43 -19.16 -18.55 3.18
CA ALA A 43 -19.71 -19.88 2.92
C ALA A 43 -20.43 -19.93 1.55
N ALA A 44 -21.21 -18.93 1.22
CA ALA A 44 -21.91 -18.85 -0.08
C ALA A 44 -20.92 -18.76 -1.26
N ILE A 45 -19.87 -17.95 -1.14
CA ILE A 45 -18.81 -17.84 -2.17
C ILE A 45 -18.12 -19.18 -2.38
N THR A 46 -17.65 -19.83 -1.31
CA THR A 46 -16.96 -21.11 -1.40
C THR A 46 -17.88 -22.21 -1.95
N GLY A 47 -19.16 -22.21 -1.58
CA GLY A 47 -20.14 -23.19 -2.08
C GLY A 47 -20.49 -23.02 -3.56
N LYS A 48 -20.43 -21.80 -4.09
CA LYS A 48 -20.78 -21.52 -5.49
C LYS A 48 -19.56 -21.47 -6.42
N PHE A 49 -18.41 -21.03 -5.92
CA PHE A 49 -17.20 -20.78 -6.68
C PHE A 49 -16.01 -21.50 -6.05
N PRO A 50 -15.66 -22.72 -6.53
CA PRO A 50 -14.60 -23.53 -5.91
C PRO A 50 -13.20 -22.93 -6.06
N ASP A 51 -13.02 -21.97 -6.96
CA ASP A 51 -11.79 -21.25 -7.24
C ASP A 51 -11.56 -20.04 -6.31
N ARG A 52 -12.48 -19.75 -5.40
CA ARG A 52 -12.47 -18.54 -4.57
C ARG A 52 -12.62 -18.82 -3.09
N VAL A 53 -11.85 -18.10 -2.31
CA VAL A 53 -11.89 -18.14 -0.86
C VAL A 53 -12.01 -16.72 -0.32
N MET A 54 -12.94 -16.49 0.59
CA MET A 54 -12.99 -15.25 1.35
C MET A 54 -12.42 -15.50 2.75
N THR A 55 -11.42 -14.73 3.12
CA THR A 55 -10.75 -14.79 4.42
C THR A 55 -10.86 -13.46 5.14
N ILE A 56 -10.56 -13.45 6.44
CA ILE A 56 -10.35 -12.19 7.16
C ILE A 56 -9.14 -11.46 6.59
N GLY A 57 -9.22 -10.15 6.42
CA GLY A 57 -8.10 -9.35 5.95
C GLY A 57 -6.93 -9.38 6.92
N ARG A 58 -5.73 -9.70 6.44
CA ARG A 58 -4.50 -9.56 7.21
C ARG A 58 -4.23 -8.09 7.51
N THR A 59 -3.86 -7.77 8.76
CA THR A 59 -3.67 -6.39 9.17
C THR A 59 -2.58 -6.27 10.24
N ALA A 60 -1.81 -5.20 10.18
CA ALA A 60 -0.82 -4.87 11.21
C ALA A 60 -1.51 -4.22 12.42
N THR A 61 -2.46 -4.94 13.01
CA THR A 61 -3.21 -4.58 14.21
C THR A 61 -3.15 -5.74 15.19
N LEU A 62 -2.65 -5.48 16.39
CA LEU A 62 -2.39 -6.53 17.38
C LEU A 62 -3.68 -7.16 17.89
N THR A 63 -3.74 -8.47 17.89
CA THR A 63 -4.73 -9.28 18.62
C THR A 63 -4.18 -9.81 19.93
N GLU A 64 -2.84 -9.82 20.07
CA GLU A 64 -2.10 -10.14 21.28
C GLU A 64 -1.07 -9.04 21.54
N PRO A 65 -0.75 -8.70 22.79
CA PRO A 65 0.16 -7.61 23.09
C PRO A 65 1.59 -7.91 22.62
N LEU A 66 2.29 -6.85 22.22
CA LEU A 66 3.74 -6.82 22.01
C LEU A 66 4.37 -5.81 22.97
N PRO A 67 5.69 -5.84 23.22
CA PRO A 67 6.35 -4.89 24.09
C PRO A 67 5.99 -3.43 23.77
N GLY A 68 5.43 -2.71 24.75
CA GLY A 68 4.99 -1.33 24.61
C GLY A 68 3.71 -1.08 23.80
N ARG A 69 3.02 -2.15 23.35
CA ARG A 69 1.82 -2.07 22.52
C ARG A 69 0.76 -3.07 23.02
N ALA A 70 -0.43 -2.61 23.32
CA ALA A 70 -1.52 -3.49 23.76
C ALA A 70 -2.35 -4.04 22.60
N ALA A 71 -3.11 -5.10 22.84
CA ALA A 71 -4.05 -5.64 21.87
C ALA A 71 -5.18 -4.66 21.52
N CYS A 72 -5.78 -4.81 20.35
CA CYS A 72 -6.92 -4.02 19.90
C CYS A 72 -8.16 -4.29 20.79
N HIS A 73 -8.82 -3.22 21.19
CA HIS A 73 -10.08 -3.28 21.96
C HIS A 73 -11.30 -2.78 21.14
N TYR A 74 -11.19 -2.75 19.82
CA TYR A 74 -12.29 -2.49 18.87
C TYR A 74 -12.97 -1.12 19.03
N CYS A 75 -12.24 -0.07 19.41
CA CYS A 75 -12.79 1.27 19.62
C CYS A 75 -13.12 2.04 18.33
N GLY A 76 -12.45 1.76 17.21
CA GLY A 76 -12.81 2.25 15.87
C GLY A 76 -12.04 3.46 15.30
N PRO A 77 -11.52 4.45 16.05
CA PRO A 77 -10.91 5.65 15.46
C PRO A 77 -9.47 5.44 14.94
N CYS A 78 -9.16 4.30 14.33
CA CYS A 78 -7.81 3.89 13.93
C CYS A 78 -7.11 4.91 13.02
N HIS A 79 -7.85 5.57 12.13
CA HIS A 79 -7.33 6.58 11.20
C HIS A 79 -6.99 7.94 11.86
N ARG A 80 -7.34 8.13 13.13
CA ARG A 80 -6.99 9.31 13.93
C ARG A 80 -5.86 9.05 14.91
N GLY A 81 -5.30 7.85 14.89
CA GLY A 81 -4.30 7.36 15.83
C GLY A 81 -4.86 6.27 16.75
N CYS A 82 -3.98 5.42 17.23
CA CYS A 82 -4.34 4.30 18.11
C CYS A 82 -3.76 4.52 19.49
N SER A 83 -4.62 4.75 20.52
CA SER A 83 -4.21 5.03 21.89
C SER A 83 -3.46 3.86 22.55
N THR A 84 -3.69 2.62 22.10
CA THR A 84 -3.02 1.42 22.63
C THR A 84 -1.78 1.02 21.83
N GLY A 85 -1.48 1.72 20.71
CA GLY A 85 -0.43 1.31 19.81
C GLY A 85 -0.68 -0.01 19.06
N SER A 86 -1.88 -0.59 19.21
CA SER A 86 -2.26 -1.83 18.54
C SER A 86 -2.16 -1.72 17.02
N TYR A 87 -2.75 -0.68 16.45
CA TYR A 87 -2.62 -0.35 15.03
C TYR A 87 -1.20 0.14 14.74
N PHE A 88 -0.53 -0.52 13.81
CA PHE A 88 0.86 -0.22 13.47
C PHE A 88 1.03 1.21 12.94
N SER A 89 2.05 1.85 13.45
CA SER A 89 2.67 3.04 12.88
C SER A 89 4.15 3.08 13.29
N SER A 90 4.96 3.86 12.58
CA SER A 90 6.36 4.06 12.98
C SER A 90 6.47 4.62 14.40
N LEU A 91 5.51 5.47 14.81
CA LEU A 91 5.48 6.08 16.15
C LEU A 91 5.24 5.06 17.26
N SER A 92 4.46 4.00 16.99
CA SER A 92 4.13 2.99 18.00
C SER A 92 5.03 1.76 17.98
N SER A 93 5.83 1.55 16.93
CA SER A 93 6.61 0.33 16.73
C SER A 93 8.08 0.59 16.39
N THR A 94 8.39 0.97 15.14
CA THR A 94 9.78 1.00 14.65
C THR A 94 10.62 2.11 15.29
N LEU A 95 10.08 3.32 15.52
CA LEU A 95 10.83 4.39 16.17
C LEU A 95 11.16 4.11 17.64
N PRO A 96 10.24 3.61 18.48
CA PRO A 96 10.58 3.14 19.82
C PRO A 96 11.66 2.07 19.82
N ALA A 97 11.59 1.09 18.92
CA ALA A 97 12.62 0.05 18.80
C ALA A 97 13.99 0.61 18.39
N ALA A 98 14.01 1.54 17.43
CA ALA A 98 15.24 2.22 17.03
C ALA A 98 15.85 3.03 18.19
N ARG A 99 15.05 3.78 18.94
CA ARG A 99 15.52 4.54 20.12
C ARG A 99 16.08 3.65 21.21
N ALA A 100 15.50 2.46 21.41
CA ALA A 100 15.96 1.51 22.41
C ALA A 100 17.38 0.97 22.14
N THR A 101 17.88 1.08 20.90
CA THR A 101 19.28 0.69 20.56
C THR A 101 20.32 1.65 21.12
N GLY A 102 19.95 2.88 21.50
CA GLY A 102 20.88 3.95 21.87
C GLY A 102 21.69 4.56 20.72
N ASN A 103 21.49 4.07 19.47
CA ASN A 103 22.23 4.49 18.27
C ASN A 103 21.35 5.21 17.26
N PHE A 104 20.29 5.84 17.71
CA PHE A 104 19.30 6.46 16.84
C PHE A 104 19.17 7.96 17.11
N GLU A 105 19.25 8.77 16.07
CA GLU A 105 18.93 10.19 16.09
C GLU A 105 17.81 10.50 15.08
N LEU A 106 16.80 11.26 15.51
CA LEU A 106 15.73 11.76 14.66
C LEU A 106 15.82 13.28 14.55
N ARG A 107 15.95 13.76 13.32
CA ARG A 107 15.92 15.20 12.99
C ARG A 107 14.60 15.56 12.35
N ALA A 108 13.76 16.25 13.10
CA ALA A 108 12.52 16.83 12.58
C ALA A 108 12.81 18.11 11.77
N ASN A 109 11.83 18.57 11.01
CA ASN A 109 11.92 19.77 10.18
C ASN A 109 13.07 19.73 9.13
N ALA A 110 13.56 18.55 8.81
CA ALA A 110 14.67 18.30 7.88
C ALA A 110 14.14 17.83 6.52
N LEU A 111 14.05 18.74 5.56
CA LEU A 111 13.60 18.47 4.21
C LEU A 111 14.79 18.10 3.33
N VAL A 112 14.86 16.88 2.87
CA VAL A 112 15.89 16.44 1.93
C VAL A 112 15.61 17.05 0.56
N GLU A 113 16.55 17.87 0.08
CA GLU A 113 16.47 18.54 -1.21
C GLU A 113 17.05 17.65 -2.33
N SER A 114 18.27 17.15 -2.12
CA SER A 114 19.03 16.42 -3.15
C SER A 114 20.16 15.60 -2.54
N LEU A 115 20.75 14.76 -3.36
CA LEU A 115 21.96 14.00 -3.09
C LEU A 115 23.13 14.60 -3.87
N GLU A 116 24.31 14.63 -3.28
CA GLU A 116 25.55 15.02 -3.94
C GLU A 116 26.32 13.76 -4.34
N TYR A 117 26.53 13.57 -5.62
CA TYR A 117 27.18 12.39 -6.18
C TYR A 117 28.63 12.71 -6.56
N ASP A 118 29.52 11.80 -6.20
CA ASP A 118 30.92 11.80 -6.60
C ASP A 118 31.15 10.75 -7.70
N PRO A 119 31.39 11.16 -8.94
CA PRO A 119 31.57 10.25 -10.06
C PRO A 119 32.87 9.44 -10.00
N ASP A 120 33.91 9.94 -9.33
CA ASP A 120 35.20 9.26 -9.24
C ASP A 120 35.11 8.05 -8.32
N THR A 121 34.45 8.21 -7.19
CA THR A 121 34.23 7.13 -6.21
C THR A 121 32.95 6.33 -6.47
N LYS A 122 32.07 6.80 -7.35
CA LYS A 122 30.73 6.25 -7.60
C LYS A 122 29.90 6.11 -6.31
N ARG A 123 29.92 7.18 -5.51
CA ARG A 123 29.22 7.22 -4.20
C ARG A 123 28.45 8.53 -4.06
N VAL A 124 27.40 8.47 -3.26
CA VAL A 124 26.78 9.67 -2.71
C VAL A 124 27.65 10.17 -1.57
N SER A 125 28.22 11.37 -1.73
CA SER A 125 29.14 11.99 -0.76
C SER A 125 28.39 12.72 0.35
N ALA A 126 27.22 13.31 0.04
CA ALA A 126 26.40 14.02 1.01
C ALA A 126 24.90 14.02 0.63
N VAL A 127 24.07 14.25 1.62
CA VAL A 127 22.64 14.57 1.50
C VAL A 127 22.47 16.03 1.86
N ARG A 128 21.90 16.82 0.94
CA ARG A 128 21.57 18.22 1.17
C ARG A 128 20.18 18.34 1.79
N VAL A 129 20.11 19.00 2.93
CA VAL A 129 18.90 19.10 3.77
C VAL A 129 18.61 20.54 4.07
N ILE A 130 17.36 20.98 3.91
CA ILE A 130 16.87 22.31 4.27
C ILE A 130 16.13 22.20 5.59
N ASP A 131 16.51 23.02 6.56
CA ASP A 131 15.71 23.21 7.78
C ASP A 131 14.44 24.00 7.41
N THR A 132 13.27 23.40 7.65
CA THR A 132 11.98 24.00 7.24
C THR A 132 11.54 25.16 8.11
N VAL A 133 12.22 25.40 9.24
CA VAL A 133 11.97 26.53 10.16
C VAL A 133 12.84 27.71 9.81
N THR A 134 14.14 27.50 9.61
CA THR A 134 15.12 28.56 9.32
C THR A 134 15.31 28.84 7.85
N GLY A 135 15.07 27.86 6.98
CA GLY A 135 15.39 27.88 5.56
C GLY A 135 16.88 27.62 5.24
N GLU A 136 17.70 27.36 6.24
CA GLU A 136 19.12 27.10 6.08
C GLU A 136 19.37 25.69 5.51
N ALA A 137 20.33 25.56 4.60
CA ALA A 137 20.73 24.29 4.02
C ALA A 137 21.96 23.73 4.75
N THR A 138 21.91 22.46 5.08
CA THR A 138 22.99 21.70 5.74
C THR A 138 23.31 20.44 4.92
N ARG A 139 24.56 20.02 4.96
CA ARG A 139 25.05 18.78 4.32
C ARG A 139 25.29 17.72 5.38
N TYR A 140 24.79 16.50 5.14
CA TYR A 140 25.05 15.34 5.97
C TYR A 140 25.73 14.26 5.14
N SER A 141 26.82 13.68 5.66
CA SER A 141 27.52 12.56 5.03
C SER A 141 27.30 11.28 5.84
N ALA A 142 27.23 10.14 5.15
CA ALA A 142 27.11 8.84 5.76
C ALA A 142 27.79 7.74 4.93
N LYS A 143 28.16 6.64 5.58
CA LYS A 143 28.70 5.46 4.88
C LYS A 143 27.65 4.81 3.97
N LEU A 144 26.41 4.73 4.43
CA LEU A 144 25.25 4.18 3.70
C LEU A 144 24.09 5.17 3.75
N ILE A 145 23.36 5.28 2.66
CA ILE A 145 22.20 6.14 2.53
C ILE A 145 21.02 5.30 2.08
N PHE A 146 19.92 5.34 2.85
CA PHE A 146 18.64 4.72 2.52
C PHE A 146 17.62 5.81 2.21
N LEU A 147 17.12 5.84 1.00
CA LEU A 147 16.09 6.74 0.56
C LEU A 147 14.73 6.07 0.71
N CYS A 148 13.90 6.60 1.63
CA CYS A 148 12.61 6.03 2.05
C CYS A 148 11.54 7.14 2.15
N ALA A 149 11.57 8.11 1.23
CA ALA A 149 10.71 9.29 1.25
C ALA A 149 9.38 9.07 0.51
N SER A 150 8.94 7.83 0.34
CA SER A 150 7.87 7.34 -0.53
C SER A 150 8.17 7.51 -2.03
N THR A 151 7.38 6.86 -2.89
CA THR A 151 7.61 6.80 -4.34
C THR A 151 7.87 8.16 -4.96
N VAL A 152 6.98 9.11 -4.71
CA VAL A 152 7.07 10.46 -5.28
C VAL A 152 8.23 11.24 -4.68
N GLY A 153 8.38 11.23 -3.35
CA GLY A 153 9.42 11.97 -2.66
C GLY A 153 10.83 11.46 -2.99
N SER A 154 11.06 10.15 -2.94
CA SER A 154 12.35 9.55 -3.30
C SER A 154 12.73 9.83 -4.74
N THR A 155 11.78 9.74 -5.66
CA THR A 155 12.03 10.02 -7.07
C THR A 155 12.28 11.52 -7.32
N GLN A 156 11.56 12.41 -6.62
CA GLN A 156 11.82 13.85 -6.70
C GLN A 156 13.25 14.19 -6.23
N ILE A 157 13.69 13.61 -5.11
CA ILE A 157 15.06 13.80 -4.61
C ILE A 157 16.09 13.32 -5.65
N LEU A 158 15.91 12.13 -6.23
CA LEU A 158 16.80 11.60 -7.27
C LEU A 158 16.80 12.47 -8.53
N LEU A 159 15.63 12.90 -9.01
CA LEU A 159 15.51 13.79 -10.17
C LEU A 159 16.14 15.17 -9.93
N ASN A 160 16.08 15.67 -8.69
CA ASN A 160 16.68 16.94 -8.28
C ASN A 160 18.18 16.85 -7.98
N SER A 161 18.72 15.62 -7.98
CA SER A 161 20.15 15.34 -7.78
C SER A 161 20.82 15.28 -9.15
N THR A 162 21.49 16.34 -9.55
CA THR A 162 22.23 16.41 -10.81
C THR A 162 23.70 16.00 -10.62
N GLN A 163 24.29 15.50 -11.68
CA GLN A 163 25.75 15.33 -11.73
C GLN A 163 26.40 16.69 -12.01
N ALA A 164 27.60 16.89 -11.48
CA ALA A 164 28.39 18.05 -11.84
C ALA A 164 28.57 18.10 -13.38
N ASP A 165 28.35 19.28 -13.98
CA ASP A 165 28.47 19.53 -15.41
C ASP A 165 27.52 18.72 -16.33
N SER A 166 26.41 18.22 -15.83
CA SER A 166 25.42 17.45 -16.60
C SER A 166 23.98 17.88 -16.30
N ASP A 167 23.18 18.02 -17.34
CA ASP A 167 21.71 18.21 -17.23
C ASP A 167 20.98 16.90 -16.92
N ILE A 168 21.70 15.77 -16.85
CA ILE A 168 21.14 14.46 -16.55
C ILE A 168 21.09 14.30 -15.04
N SER A 169 19.92 13.94 -14.52
CA SER A 169 19.76 13.59 -13.11
C SER A 169 20.63 12.38 -12.78
N PHE A 170 21.28 12.44 -11.64
CA PHE A 170 22.01 11.30 -11.07
C PHE A 170 21.14 10.04 -11.02
N ALA A 171 21.72 8.87 -11.32
CA ALA A 171 21.04 7.58 -11.41
C ALA A 171 20.00 7.45 -12.54
N ASN A 172 20.07 8.28 -13.59
CA ASN A 172 19.15 8.22 -14.72
C ASN A 172 19.83 7.84 -16.06
N GLU A 173 20.96 7.19 -16.03
CA GLU A 173 21.68 6.72 -17.22
C GLU A 173 20.84 5.73 -18.05
N SER A 174 19.94 4.98 -17.37
CA SER A 174 18.99 4.07 -18.02
C SER A 174 17.80 4.78 -18.67
N GLY A 175 17.53 6.03 -18.34
CA GLY A 175 16.29 6.73 -18.69
C GLY A 175 15.04 6.14 -18.00
N ALA A 176 15.21 5.26 -16.99
CA ALA A 176 14.11 4.61 -16.28
C ALA A 176 13.63 5.42 -15.06
N LEU A 177 14.45 6.34 -14.53
CA LEU A 177 14.07 7.18 -13.41
C LEU A 177 12.88 8.07 -13.74
N GLY A 178 11.87 8.05 -12.90
CA GLY A 178 10.61 8.77 -13.10
C GLY A 178 9.61 8.06 -14.03
N ARG A 179 9.94 6.89 -14.59
CA ARG A 179 9.06 6.12 -15.49
C ARG A 179 8.51 4.86 -14.83
N TYR A 180 7.58 4.20 -15.52
CA TYR A 180 6.93 2.96 -15.05
C TYR A 180 6.15 3.14 -13.76
N MET A 181 5.57 4.33 -13.57
CA MET A 181 4.74 4.64 -12.42
C MET A 181 3.48 3.77 -12.43
N MET A 182 3.21 3.15 -11.30
CA MET A 182 2.06 2.29 -11.06
C MET A 182 1.28 2.78 -9.84
N ASP A 183 0.05 2.32 -9.73
CA ASP A 183 -0.83 2.42 -8.57
C ASP A 183 -1.70 1.15 -8.58
N HIS A 184 -2.82 1.10 -7.89
CA HIS A 184 -3.85 0.09 -8.07
C HIS A 184 -5.08 0.66 -8.75
N THR A 185 -5.79 -0.16 -9.51
CA THR A 185 -7.18 0.13 -9.81
C THR A 185 -8.02 -0.16 -8.57
N TYR A 186 -8.95 0.73 -8.24
CA TYR A 186 -9.94 0.53 -7.18
C TYR A 186 -11.22 1.30 -7.54
N ARG A 187 -12.20 1.40 -6.64
CA ARG A 187 -13.52 1.99 -6.92
C ARG A 187 -14.29 1.28 -8.05
N ALA A 188 -14.05 -0.01 -8.18
CA ALA A 188 -14.84 -0.93 -8.97
C ALA A 188 -15.28 -2.09 -8.07
N GLY A 189 -16.52 -2.53 -8.17
CA GLY A 189 -17.07 -3.57 -7.31
C GLY A 189 -18.58 -3.53 -7.20
N ALA A 190 -19.11 -4.06 -6.12
CA ALA A 190 -20.52 -4.00 -5.80
C ALA A 190 -20.76 -4.00 -4.28
N ARG A 191 -21.91 -3.51 -3.88
CA ARG A 191 -22.44 -3.62 -2.51
C ARG A 191 -23.90 -4.08 -2.58
N GLY A 192 -24.36 -4.77 -1.56
CA GLY A 192 -25.73 -5.25 -1.51
C GLY A 192 -26.22 -5.43 -0.08
N ILE A 193 -27.51 -5.46 0.12
CA ILE A 193 -28.16 -5.73 1.41
C ILE A 193 -28.24 -7.24 1.59
N ILE A 194 -27.81 -7.72 2.75
CA ILE A 194 -27.89 -9.13 3.15
C ILE A 194 -29.01 -9.28 4.18
N PRO A 195 -30.17 -9.83 3.80
CA PRO A 195 -31.31 -10.00 4.70
C PRO A 195 -31.14 -11.22 5.64
N GLY A 196 -31.97 -11.31 6.69
CA GLY A 196 -32.03 -12.44 7.60
C GLY A 196 -31.06 -12.37 8.78
N PHE A 197 -30.44 -11.21 9.00
CA PHE A 197 -29.50 -10.98 10.11
C PHE A 197 -29.90 -9.78 10.99
N GLU A 198 -31.17 -9.41 10.97
CA GLU A 198 -31.68 -8.19 11.62
C GLU A 198 -31.47 -8.19 13.14
N GLU A 199 -31.48 -9.38 13.76
CA GLU A 199 -31.30 -9.55 15.21
C GLU A 199 -29.82 -9.58 15.65
N TYR A 200 -28.88 -9.52 14.70
CA TYR A 200 -27.45 -9.56 15.01
C TYR A 200 -26.83 -8.17 14.97
N TYR A 201 -25.84 -7.96 15.84
CA TYR A 201 -25.10 -6.70 15.96
C TYR A 201 -23.61 -6.95 15.82
N PRO A 202 -22.83 -5.99 15.25
CA PRO A 202 -21.39 -6.07 15.24
C PRO A 202 -20.84 -5.91 16.66
N TYR A 203 -19.77 -6.65 16.96
CA TYR A 203 -19.02 -6.48 18.20
C TYR A 203 -17.95 -5.39 18.02
N GLY A 204 -18.18 -4.20 18.55
CA GLY A 204 -17.28 -3.07 18.43
C GLY A 204 -17.03 -2.65 16.96
N ASN A 205 -15.92 -1.93 16.77
CA ASN A 205 -15.49 -1.45 15.46
C ASN A 205 -14.19 -2.17 15.07
N ARG A 206 -14.29 -3.29 14.37
CA ARG A 206 -13.11 -4.01 13.88
C ARG A 206 -12.32 -3.16 12.88
N PRO A 207 -10.96 -3.07 13.01
CA PRO A 207 -10.14 -2.18 12.19
C PRO A 207 -9.84 -2.71 10.77
N ASN A 208 -10.11 -3.98 10.49
CA ASN A 208 -9.92 -4.61 9.18
C ASN A 208 -11.25 -5.07 8.58
N GLY A 209 -11.20 -5.48 7.33
CA GLY A 209 -12.28 -6.12 6.60
C GLY A 209 -11.97 -7.56 6.24
N ILE A 210 -12.60 -8.01 5.18
CA ILE A 210 -12.33 -9.29 4.53
C ILE A 210 -11.37 -9.11 3.34
N TYR A 211 -10.81 -10.23 2.91
CA TYR A 211 -10.01 -10.31 1.70
C TYR A 211 -10.41 -11.54 0.86
N ILE A 212 -10.56 -11.35 -0.44
CA ILE A 212 -10.67 -12.43 -1.41
C ILE A 212 -9.41 -12.36 -2.27
N PRO A 213 -8.49 -13.34 -2.16
CA PRO A 213 -7.28 -13.39 -2.96
C PRO A 213 -7.58 -13.47 -4.45
N ARG A 214 -6.60 -13.08 -5.25
CA ARG A 214 -6.67 -13.19 -6.70
C ARG A 214 -7.05 -14.62 -7.11
N PHE A 215 -8.03 -14.74 -8.00
CA PHE A 215 -8.49 -16.00 -8.61
C PHE A 215 -8.48 -15.97 -10.14
N ARG A 216 -8.16 -14.83 -10.74
CA ARG A 216 -7.95 -14.66 -12.18
C ARG A 216 -6.48 -14.77 -12.53
N ASN A 217 -6.17 -15.44 -13.65
CA ASN A 217 -4.82 -15.58 -14.18
C ASN A 217 -3.81 -16.09 -13.13
N VAL A 218 -4.23 -17.03 -12.26
CA VAL A 218 -3.38 -17.58 -11.20
C VAL A 218 -2.35 -18.55 -11.76
N ASN A 219 -2.81 -19.45 -12.64
CA ASN A 219 -1.98 -20.50 -13.23
C ASN A 219 -1.66 -20.26 -14.72
N GLY A 220 -1.73 -19.01 -15.16
CA GLY A 220 -1.51 -18.62 -16.55
C GLY A 220 -2.54 -17.61 -17.02
N ASP A 221 -2.77 -17.55 -18.33
CA ASP A 221 -3.76 -16.69 -18.96
C ASP A 221 -5.11 -17.43 -19.05
N ASP A 222 -6.13 -16.90 -18.39
CA ASP A 222 -7.50 -17.45 -18.42
C ASP A 222 -8.27 -17.07 -19.70
N GLY A 223 -7.66 -16.37 -20.66
CA GLY A 223 -8.30 -15.96 -21.92
C GLY A 223 -9.32 -14.82 -21.77
N LEU A 224 -9.22 -14.03 -20.69
CA LEU A 224 -10.18 -12.97 -20.36
C LEU A 224 -9.90 -11.64 -21.08
N GLY A 225 -8.84 -11.57 -21.89
CA GLY A 225 -8.43 -10.38 -22.61
C GLY A 225 -7.77 -9.31 -21.73
N PHE A 226 -7.36 -9.68 -20.53
CA PHE A 226 -6.48 -8.91 -19.67
C PHE A 226 -5.48 -9.83 -18.95
N THR A 227 -4.32 -9.31 -18.65
CA THR A 227 -3.27 -10.01 -17.88
C THR A 227 -3.22 -9.55 -16.44
N ARG A 228 -2.48 -10.27 -15.58
CA ARG A 228 -2.46 -10.06 -14.13
C ARG A 228 -3.82 -10.39 -13.50
N GLY A 229 -4.20 -9.67 -12.44
CA GLY A 229 -5.46 -9.94 -11.77
C GLY A 229 -5.77 -8.92 -10.69
N TYR A 230 -6.74 -9.26 -9.86
CA TYR A 230 -7.23 -8.43 -8.78
C TYR A 230 -7.67 -9.29 -7.59
N GLY A 231 -7.62 -8.70 -6.40
CA GLY A 231 -8.26 -9.22 -5.19
C GLY A 231 -9.39 -8.31 -4.76
N TYR A 232 -10.20 -8.77 -3.82
CA TYR A 232 -11.23 -7.93 -3.22
C TYR A 232 -10.92 -7.64 -1.75
N GLN A 233 -11.16 -6.40 -1.38
CA GLN A 233 -11.28 -5.95 -0.01
C GLN A 233 -12.70 -5.51 0.25
N GLY A 234 -13.16 -5.65 1.48
CA GLY A 234 -14.52 -5.26 1.81
C GLY A 234 -14.86 -5.55 3.27
N SER A 235 -16.09 -5.32 3.60
CA SER A 235 -16.62 -5.62 4.94
C SER A 235 -18.13 -5.67 4.93
N ALA A 236 -18.71 -6.38 5.90
CA ALA A 236 -20.12 -6.26 6.20
C ALA A 236 -20.34 -5.43 7.47
N GLY A 237 -21.42 -4.67 7.47
CA GLY A 237 -21.82 -3.83 8.59
C GLY A 237 -23.29 -3.48 8.54
N ARG A 238 -23.79 -2.85 9.61
CA ARG A 238 -25.13 -2.26 9.62
C ARG A 238 -25.06 -0.86 8.99
N LEU A 239 -26.02 -0.49 8.17
CA LEU A 239 -26.10 0.88 7.66
C LEU A 239 -26.27 1.83 8.85
N SER A 240 -25.42 2.84 8.91
CA SER A 240 -25.44 3.85 9.95
C SER A 240 -26.65 4.82 9.80
N TRP A 241 -27.01 5.48 10.89
CA TRP A 241 -28.14 6.41 10.89
C TRP A 241 -27.99 7.56 9.87
N ASP A 242 -26.77 8.03 9.62
CA ASP A 242 -26.51 9.07 8.63
C ASP A 242 -26.74 8.59 7.20
N THR A 243 -26.44 7.33 6.89
CA THR A 243 -26.78 6.70 5.62
C THR A 243 -28.28 6.46 5.53
N MET A 244 -28.87 5.94 6.62
CA MET A 244 -30.32 5.71 6.70
C MET A 244 -31.12 7.00 6.53
N SER A 245 -30.67 8.12 7.07
CA SER A 245 -31.33 9.42 6.94
C SER A 245 -31.43 9.91 5.49
N LYS A 246 -30.52 9.48 4.62
CA LYS A 246 -30.49 9.84 3.19
C LYS A 246 -31.41 8.96 2.33
N VAL A 247 -31.71 7.75 2.79
CA VAL A 247 -32.47 6.74 2.02
C VAL A 247 -33.85 6.43 2.61
N THR A 248 -34.14 6.86 3.84
CA THR A 248 -35.43 6.69 4.48
C THR A 248 -36.37 7.79 4.02
N PRO A 249 -37.51 7.47 3.39
CA PRO A 249 -38.46 8.46 2.95
C PRO A 249 -39.22 9.08 4.13
N GLY A 250 -39.76 10.28 3.93
CA GLY A 250 -40.62 10.95 4.89
C GLY A 250 -39.95 12.00 5.77
N PHE A 251 -40.67 12.49 6.75
CA PHE A 251 -40.23 13.50 7.71
C PHE A 251 -41.03 13.39 9.02
N GLY A 252 -40.61 14.13 10.05
CA GLY A 252 -41.34 14.19 11.33
C GLY A 252 -41.09 13.00 12.26
N ALA A 253 -42.12 12.60 13.01
CA ALA A 253 -42.00 11.59 14.07
C ALA A 253 -41.67 10.19 13.51
N ASP A 254 -42.36 9.76 12.48
CA ASP A 254 -42.17 8.42 11.88
C ASP A 254 -40.79 8.28 11.24
N PHE A 255 -40.28 9.33 10.61
CA PHE A 255 -38.90 9.37 10.11
C PHE A 255 -37.88 9.23 11.23
N LYS A 256 -38.04 9.98 12.32
CA LYS A 256 -37.17 9.89 13.50
C LYS A 256 -37.23 8.52 14.15
N GLU A 257 -38.41 7.93 14.26
CA GLU A 257 -38.58 6.58 14.81
C GLU A 257 -37.92 5.52 13.91
N GLY A 258 -38.04 5.64 12.59
CA GLY A 258 -37.33 4.80 11.63
C GLY A 258 -35.80 4.84 11.78
N LEU A 259 -35.24 6.02 12.11
CA LEU A 259 -33.81 6.17 12.32
C LEU A 259 -33.28 5.62 13.66
N ARG A 260 -34.16 5.35 14.63
CA ARG A 260 -33.81 4.69 15.89
C ARG A 260 -33.53 3.20 15.71
N LYS A 261 -34.08 2.58 14.66
CA LYS A 261 -33.85 1.19 14.34
C LYS A 261 -32.50 1.05 13.64
N PRO A 262 -31.70 0.03 13.97
CA PRO A 262 -30.48 -0.26 13.22
C PRO A 262 -30.83 -0.50 11.74
N GLY A 263 -30.01 0.08 10.84
CA GLY A 263 -30.16 -0.16 9.41
C GLY A 263 -29.94 -1.64 9.03
N PRO A 264 -30.32 -2.05 7.82
CA PRO A 264 -30.06 -3.41 7.34
C PRO A 264 -28.56 -3.71 7.29
N TRP A 265 -28.22 -4.99 7.31
CA TRP A 265 -26.86 -5.42 7.02
C TRP A 265 -26.55 -5.24 5.54
N TYR A 266 -25.37 -4.74 5.26
CA TYR A 266 -24.82 -4.67 3.91
C TYR A 266 -23.49 -5.40 3.84
N MET A 267 -23.13 -5.83 2.64
CA MET A 267 -21.79 -6.30 2.29
C MET A 267 -21.28 -5.49 1.13
N SER A 268 -20.02 -5.07 1.18
CA SER A 268 -19.32 -4.39 0.10
C SER A 268 -18.09 -5.18 -0.34
N LEU A 269 -17.92 -5.35 -1.65
CA LEU A 269 -16.78 -5.99 -2.28
C LEU A 269 -16.16 -5.00 -3.27
N GLY A 270 -15.02 -4.42 -2.92
CA GLY A 270 -14.26 -3.52 -3.78
C GLY A 270 -13.00 -4.21 -4.31
N GLY A 271 -12.81 -4.22 -5.62
CA GLY A 271 -11.65 -4.82 -6.25
C GLY A 271 -10.45 -3.90 -6.23
N PHE A 272 -9.28 -4.48 -5.97
CA PHE A 272 -7.97 -3.87 -6.13
C PHE A 272 -7.21 -4.66 -7.18
N GLY A 273 -6.88 -4.01 -8.29
CA GLY A 273 -6.23 -4.65 -9.41
C GLY A 273 -4.85 -4.08 -9.70
N GLU A 274 -3.99 -4.93 -10.23
CA GLU A 274 -2.64 -4.57 -10.64
C GLU A 274 -2.67 -3.66 -11.87
N ILE A 275 -1.91 -2.56 -11.85
CA ILE A 275 -1.63 -1.71 -13.00
C ILE A 275 -0.31 -2.15 -13.62
N LEU A 276 -0.28 -2.30 -14.92
CA LEU A 276 0.93 -2.65 -15.65
C LEU A 276 1.95 -1.49 -15.64
N PRO A 277 3.26 -1.80 -15.60
CA PRO A 277 4.32 -0.80 -15.59
C PRO A 277 4.53 -0.19 -16.99
N TYR A 278 3.65 0.69 -17.40
CA TYR A 278 3.77 1.40 -18.68
C TYR A 278 4.87 2.45 -18.63
N ALA A 279 5.75 2.47 -19.64
CA ALA A 279 6.88 3.40 -19.69
C ALA A 279 6.46 4.88 -19.81
N HIS A 280 5.26 5.15 -20.34
CA HIS A 280 4.71 6.49 -20.47
C HIS A 280 4.10 7.02 -19.16
N ASN A 281 3.67 6.14 -18.25
CA ASN A 281 3.27 6.55 -16.91
C ASN A 281 4.51 7.02 -16.14
N SER A 282 4.59 8.34 -15.89
CA SER A 282 5.82 8.96 -15.47
C SER A 282 5.61 10.17 -14.58
N MET A 283 6.66 10.54 -13.86
CA MET A 283 6.80 11.81 -13.18
C MET A 283 8.10 12.50 -13.60
N ALA A 284 8.09 13.82 -13.58
CA ALA A 284 9.23 14.67 -13.88
C ALA A 284 9.21 15.93 -13.03
N LEU A 285 10.35 16.62 -12.95
CA LEU A 285 10.41 17.94 -12.31
C LEU A 285 9.74 19.00 -13.22
N HIS A 286 8.98 19.88 -12.60
CA HIS A 286 8.38 21.01 -13.32
C HIS A 286 9.47 22.01 -13.73
N LYS A 287 9.47 22.45 -14.98
CA LYS A 287 10.53 23.31 -15.54
C LYS A 287 10.68 24.70 -14.87
N SER A 288 9.60 25.24 -14.33
CA SER A 288 9.59 26.62 -13.78
C SER A 288 8.94 26.77 -12.41
N LYS A 289 8.05 25.86 -12.02
CA LYS A 289 7.38 25.95 -10.71
C LYS A 289 8.23 25.32 -9.63
N LYS A 290 8.43 26.06 -8.55
CA LYS A 290 9.15 25.63 -7.35
C LYS A 290 8.24 25.75 -6.14
N ASP A 291 8.57 25.01 -5.08
CA ASP A 291 7.96 25.19 -3.78
C ASP A 291 8.57 26.40 -3.03
N ARG A 292 8.12 26.62 -1.79
CA ARG A 292 8.61 27.73 -0.94
C ARG A 292 10.09 27.62 -0.56
N PHE A 293 10.70 26.46 -0.74
CA PHE A 293 12.12 26.20 -0.46
C PHE A 293 12.99 26.22 -1.72
N GLY A 294 12.40 26.52 -2.87
CA GLY A 294 13.11 26.57 -4.14
C GLY A 294 13.25 25.21 -4.85
N ILE A 295 12.67 24.14 -4.29
CA ILE A 295 12.70 22.80 -4.87
C ILE A 295 11.70 22.72 -6.03
N PRO A 296 12.08 22.20 -7.22
CA PRO A 296 11.17 22.03 -8.34
C PRO A 296 9.98 21.14 -7.95
N GLN A 297 8.76 21.59 -8.26
CA GLN A 297 7.57 20.78 -8.10
C GLN A 297 7.58 19.62 -9.10
N VAL A 298 6.77 18.59 -8.84
CA VAL A 298 6.63 17.44 -9.75
C VAL A 298 5.43 17.58 -10.67
N THR A 299 5.54 16.98 -11.85
CA THR A 299 4.46 16.79 -12.81
C THR A 299 4.30 15.32 -13.11
N PHE A 300 3.07 14.90 -13.39
CA PHE A 300 2.73 13.53 -13.70
C PHE A 300 2.10 13.41 -15.08
N HIS A 301 2.43 12.32 -15.75
CA HIS A 301 1.68 11.80 -16.87
C HIS A 301 1.25 10.37 -16.49
N PHE A 302 -0.06 10.13 -16.37
CA PHE A 302 -0.58 8.84 -15.91
C PHE A 302 -1.92 8.54 -16.57
N GLU A 303 -2.03 7.34 -17.15
CA GLU A 303 -3.26 6.84 -17.73
C GLU A 303 -3.44 5.34 -17.48
N PHE A 304 -4.68 4.91 -17.42
CA PHE A 304 -5.04 3.49 -17.37
C PHE A 304 -5.14 2.94 -18.79
N GLY A 305 -4.47 1.82 -19.03
CA GLY A 305 -4.52 1.12 -20.31
C GLY A 305 -5.80 0.30 -20.49
N GLU A 306 -5.95 -0.32 -21.66
CA GLU A 306 -7.06 -1.22 -21.95
C GLU A 306 -7.09 -2.46 -21.02
N ASN A 307 -5.93 -2.90 -20.54
CA ASN A 307 -5.81 -3.97 -19.56
C ASN A 307 -6.59 -3.65 -18.28
N GLU A 308 -6.37 -2.45 -17.73
CA GLU A 308 -7.02 -2.00 -16.49
C GLU A 308 -8.51 -1.76 -16.66
N LYS A 309 -8.94 -1.26 -17.81
CA LYS A 309 -10.36 -1.06 -18.13
C LYS A 309 -11.10 -2.39 -18.14
N ARG A 310 -10.56 -3.40 -18.85
CA ARG A 310 -11.18 -4.73 -18.96
C ARG A 310 -11.22 -5.47 -17.63
N HIS A 311 -10.14 -5.44 -16.86
CA HIS A 311 -10.19 -6.12 -15.58
C HIS A 311 -11.15 -5.45 -14.59
N ARG A 312 -11.33 -4.13 -14.62
CA ARG A 312 -12.32 -3.43 -13.79
C ARG A 312 -13.76 -3.82 -14.15
N GLU A 313 -14.06 -4.06 -15.40
CA GLU A 313 -15.37 -4.59 -15.84
C GLU A 313 -15.61 -5.99 -15.25
N ASP A 314 -14.60 -6.88 -15.31
CA ASP A 314 -14.69 -8.22 -14.69
C ASP A 314 -14.81 -8.11 -13.17
N VAL A 315 -14.09 -7.20 -12.51
CA VAL A 315 -14.23 -6.92 -11.07
C VAL A 315 -15.70 -6.67 -10.70
N VAL A 316 -16.38 -5.78 -11.40
CA VAL A 316 -17.80 -5.47 -11.13
C VAL A 316 -18.69 -6.69 -11.33
N LYS A 317 -18.53 -7.38 -12.46
CA LYS A 317 -19.28 -8.59 -12.79
C LYS A 317 -19.13 -9.67 -11.73
N GLN A 318 -17.91 -9.92 -11.28
CA GLN A 318 -17.63 -10.95 -10.28
C GLN A 318 -18.11 -10.56 -8.88
N ALA A 319 -18.02 -9.28 -8.50
CA ALA A 319 -18.57 -8.79 -7.24
C ALA A 319 -20.08 -8.98 -7.16
N VAL A 320 -20.81 -8.62 -8.24
CA VAL A 320 -22.26 -8.85 -8.34
C VAL A 320 -22.58 -10.34 -8.20
N ALA A 321 -21.91 -11.20 -8.96
CA ALA A 321 -22.15 -12.65 -8.93
C ALA A 321 -21.90 -13.27 -7.52
N MET A 322 -20.89 -12.80 -6.80
CA MET A 322 -20.61 -13.26 -5.44
C MET A 322 -21.66 -12.79 -4.44
N LEU A 323 -22.15 -11.56 -4.55
CA LEU A 323 -23.24 -11.04 -3.72
C LEU A 323 -24.58 -11.71 -4.03
N GLU A 324 -24.90 -11.99 -5.29
CA GLU A 324 -26.09 -12.78 -5.69
C GLU A 324 -26.05 -14.19 -5.09
N ALA A 325 -24.88 -14.85 -5.16
CA ALA A 325 -24.70 -16.18 -4.55
C ALA A 325 -24.96 -16.16 -3.04
N ALA A 326 -24.65 -15.04 -2.36
CA ALA A 326 -24.89 -14.84 -0.93
C ALA A 326 -26.35 -14.40 -0.61
N GLY A 327 -27.25 -14.34 -1.59
CA GLY A 327 -28.63 -13.91 -1.39
C GLY A 327 -28.79 -12.41 -1.16
N ALA A 328 -27.83 -11.60 -1.60
CA ALA A 328 -27.94 -10.15 -1.49
C ALA A 328 -29.13 -9.60 -2.29
N THR A 329 -29.77 -8.59 -1.72
CA THR A 329 -30.80 -7.80 -2.38
C THR A 329 -30.30 -6.37 -2.60
N ARG A 330 -30.94 -5.63 -3.52
CA ARG A 330 -30.56 -4.24 -3.82
C ARG A 330 -29.06 -4.11 -4.10
N ILE A 331 -28.56 -4.98 -4.98
CA ILE A 331 -27.14 -4.93 -5.37
C ILE A 331 -26.92 -3.67 -6.21
N ASP A 332 -25.95 -2.88 -5.77
CA ASP A 332 -25.54 -1.61 -6.39
C ASP A 332 -24.09 -1.78 -6.89
N PRO A 333 -23.90 -2.06 -8.18
CA PRO A 333 -22.56 -2.11 -8.79
C PRO A 333 -21.99 -0.70 -8.94
N PHE A 334 -20.67 -0.59 -8.80
CA PHE A 334 -19.97 0.66 -9.01
C PHE A 334 -18.68 0.46 -9.81
N ASN A 335 -18.42 1.39 -10.71
CA ASN A 335 -17.20 1.49 -11.51
C ASN A 335 -16.90 2.96 -11.77
N THR A 336 -16.42 3.64 -10.74
CA THR A 336 -16.19 5.08 -10.79
C THR A 336 -14.86 5.37 -11.49
N GLU A 337 -14.84 6.29 -12.42
CA GLU A 337 -13.61 6.77 -13.06
C GLU A 337 -12.62 7.27 -12.01
N MET A 338 -11.35 7.00 -12.26
CA MET A 338 -10.25 7.33 -11.35
C MET A 338 -9.19 8.17 -12.04
N VAL A 339 -8.53 8.98 -11.24
CA VAL A 339 -7.25 9.59 -11.59
C VAL A 339 -6.10 8.76 -11.00
N GLY A 340 -4.95 8.77 -11.65
CA GLY A 340 -3.74 8.12 -11.13
C GLY A 340 -3.36 8.66 -9.75
N GLY A 341 -2.84 7.81 -8.88
CA GLY A 341 -2.49 8.13 -7.49
C GLY A 341 -3.68 8.09 -6.52
N ALA A 342 -4.89 7.88 -7.01
CA ALA A 342 -6.08 7.89 -6.16
C ALA A 342 -6.25 6.62 -5.29
N ALA A 343 -5.57 5.52 -5.61
CA ALA A 343 -5.49 4.35 -4.74
C ALA A 343 -4.44 4.48 -3.63
N ILE A 344 -3.62 5.54 -3.65
CA ILE A 344 -2.57 5.85 -2.65
C ILE A 344 -1.51 4.74 -2.49
N HIS A 345 -1.27 3.99 -3.54
CA HIS A 345 -0.30 2.90 -3.58
C HIS A 345 0.72 3.10 -4.72
N GLU A 346 1.26 4.32 -4.83
CA GLU A 346 2.20 4.67 -5.88
C GLU A 346 3.45 3.79 -5.80
N MET A 347 3.84 3.24 -6.94
CA MET A 347 4.97 2.33 -7.10
C MET A 347 5.71 2.59 -8.42
N GLY A 348 6.92 2.02 -8.55
CA GLY A 348 7.76 2.20 -9.72
C GLY A 348 8.61 3.47 -9.64
N THR A 349 8.95 4.06 -10.78
CA THR A 349 9.71 5.30 -10.91
C THR A 349 11.22 5.22 -10.65
N ALA A 350 11.69 4.28 -9.79
CA ALA A 350 13.09 3.92 -9.62
C ALA A 350 13.25 2.40 -9.52
N ARG A 351 12.59 1.68 -10.44
CA ARG A 351 12.39 0.23 -10.38
C ARG A 351 13.69 -0.58 -10.25
N MET A 352 13.60 -1.70 -9.55
CA MET A 352 14.63 -2.73 -9.52
C MET A 352 14.70 -3.49 -10.86
N GLY A 353 15.90 -3.96 -11.21
CA GLY A 353 16.13 -4.85 -12.34
C GLY A 353 17.59 -5.27 -12.44
N HIS A 354 17.86 -6.32 -13.19
CA HIS A 354 19.21 -6.87 -13.35
C HIS A 354 20.07 -6.05 -14.32
N ASP A 355 19.44 -5.46 -15.33
CA ASP A 355 20.13 -4.68 -16.36
C ASP A 355 20.16 -3.19 -15.98
N PRO A 356 21.34 -2.61 -15.73
CA PRO A 356 21.47 -1.18 -15.42
C PRO A 356 21.01 -0.24 -16.56
N LYS A 357 20.85 -0.75 -17.78
CA LYS A 357 20.30 0.02 -18.91
C LYS A 357 18.76 0.11 -18.89
N GLN A 358 18.10 -0.63 -18.02
CA GLN A 358 16.63 -0.70 -17.96
C GLN A 358 16.07 -0.45 -16.56
N ALA A 359 16.94 -0.33 -15.56
CA ALA A 359 16.54 -0.18 -14.16
C ALA A 359 17.45 0.80 -13.43
N VAL A 360 16.92 1.40 -12.38
CA VAL A 360 17.65 2.32 -11.49
C VAL A 360 18.38 1.55 -10.40
N LEU A 361 17.76 0.48 -9.91
CA LEU A 361 18.23 -0.30 -8.77
C LEU A 361 18.50 -1.75 -9.18
N ASN A 362 19.48 -2.37 -8.51
CA ASN A 362 19.75 -3.79 -8.63
C ASN A 362 18.78 -4.65 -7.77
N ALA A 363 19.00 -5.97 -7.76
CA ALA A 363 18.16 -6.92 -7.01
C ALA A 363 18.17 -6.70 -5.48
N HIS A 364 19.09 -5.92 -4.94
CA HIS A 364 19.22 -5.63 -3.51
C HIS A 364 18.75 -4.22 -3.12
N ASN A 365 17.96 -3.55 -3.98
CA ASN A 365 17.52 -2.17 -3.80
C ASN A 365 18.65 -1.13 -3.83
N GLN A 366 19.87 -1.53 -4.19
CA GLN A 366 21.04 -0.65 -4.32
C GLN A 366 21.02 0.03 -5.70
N ALA A 367 21.34 1.31 -5.74
CA ALA A 367 21.47 2.04 -7.01
C ALA A 367 22.60 1.46 -7.86
N HIS A 368 22.34 1.23 -9.16
CA HIS A 368 23.39 0.82 -10.09
C HIS A 368 24.50 1.87 -10.21
N ALA A 369 24.15 3.15 -10.08
CA ALA A 369 25.08 4.27 -10.21
C ALA A 369 25.90 4.53 -8.94
N ALA A 370 25.44 4.12 -7.74
CA ALA A 370 26.13 4.45 -6.48
C ALA A 370 26.07 3.30 -5.48
N SER A 371 27.26 2.82 -5.08
CA SER A 371 27.42 1.65 -4.22
C SER A 371 26.85 1.83 -2.81
N ASN A 372 26.74 3.06 -2.31
CA ASN A 372 26.26 3.34 -0.95
C ASN A 372 24.82 3.87 -0.87
N LEU A 373 24.09 3.89 -1.99
CA LEU A 373 22.71 4.37 -2.05
C LEU A 373 21.72 3.21 -2.24
N PHE A 374 20.69 3.19 -1.42
CA PHE A 374 19.58 2.24 -1.46
C PHE A 374 18.26 2.98 -1.50
N VAL A 375 17.30 2.48 -2.30
CA VAL A 375 15.91 2.98 -2.35
C VAL A 375 15.00 1.82 -2.01
N THR A 376 14.24 1.90 -0.91
CA THR A 376 13.51 0.74 -0.38
C THR A 376 12.01 0.97 -0.18
N ASP A 377 11.50 2.09 -0.64
CA ASP A 377 10.06 2.40 -0.69
C ASP A 377 9.40 1.93 -2.00
N GLY A 378 8.22 2.44 -2.29
CA GLY A 378 7.45 2.09 -3.48
C GLY A 378 8.15 2.41 -4.80
N ALA A 379 9.10 3.37 -4.82
CA ALA A 379 9.85 3.70 -6.03
C ALA A 379 10.62 2.49 -6.58
N ALA A 380 11.07 1.59 -5.71
CA ALA A 380 11.86 0.41 -6.08
C ALA A 380 11.05 -0.71 -6.77
N MET A 381 9.72 -0.66 -6.70
CA MET A 381 8.86 -1.75 -7.17
C MET A 381 8.86 -1.87 -8.69
N ALA A 382 8.95 -3.12 -9.18
CA ALA A 382 8.87 -3.46 -10.61
C ALA A 382 7.46 -3.92 -11.04
N SER A 383 6.58 -4.21 -10.08
CA SER A 383 5.17 -4.58 -10.29
C SER A 383 4.34 -4.19 -9.06
N SER A 384 3.05 -3.94 -9.23
CA SER A 384 2.20 -3.46 -8.14
C SER A 384 1.48 -4.57 -7.38
N SER A 385 1.27 -5.75 -8.00
CA SER A 385 0.40 -6.78 -7.41
C SER A 385 -1.04 -6.29 -7.18
N CYS A 386 -1.82 -6.97 -6.34
CA CYS A 386 -3.22 -6.63 -6.06
C CYS A 386 -3.52 -6.52 -4.55
N VAL A 387 -2.50 -6.20 -3.76
CA VAL A 387 -2.62 -6.01 -2.30
C VAL A 387 -1.88 -4.75 -1.87
N ASN A 388 -2.25 -4.21 -0.71
CA ASN A 388 -1.58 -3.06 -0.12
C ASN A 388 -0.07 -3.34 0.04
N PRO A 389 0.83 -2.45 -0.43
CA PRO A 389 2.23 -2.79 -0.67
C PRO A 389 3.16 -2.60 0.54
N SER A 390 2.72 -1.97 1.64
CA SER A 390 3.59 -1.55 2.75
C SER A 390 4.41 -2.70 3.37
N LEU A 391 3.81 -3.89 3.53
CA LEU A 391 4.54 -5.06 4.05
C LEU A 391 5.69 -5.47 3.12
N THR A 392 5.49 -5.36 1.81
CA THR A 392 6.52 -5.63 0.80
C THR A 392 7.66 -4.60 0.90
N TYR A 393 7.36 -3.31 1.03
CA TYR A 393 8.41 -2.29 1.21
C TYR A 393 9.25 -2.55 2.45
N MET A 394 8.61 -2.89 3.57
CA MET A 394 9.31 -3.21 4.81
C MET A 394 10.16 -4.49 4.70
N ALA A 395 9.67 -5.51 4.02
CA ALA A 395 10.43 -6.74 3.77
C ALA A 395 11.63 -6.50 2.85
N LEU A 396 11.46 -5.67 1.82
CA LEU A 396 12.56 -5.25 0.94
C LEU A 396 13.58 -4.40 1.69
N THR A 397 13.14 -3.49 2.57
CA THR A 397 14.01 -2.68 3.41
C THR A 397 14.84 -3.57 4.34
N ALA A 398 14.22 -4.50 5.04
CA ALA A 398 14.94 -5.43 5.94
C ALA A 398 16.01 -6.24 5.17
N ARG A 399 15.68 -6.75 3.98
CA ARG A 399 16.62 -7.45 3.10
C ARG A 399 17.77 -6.53 2.64
N ALA A 400 17.45 -5.32 2.23
CA ALA A 400 18.44 -4.37 1.74
C ALA A 400 19.40 -3.92 2.84
N VAL A 401 18.91 -3.73 4.07
CA VAL A 401 19.74 -3.39 5.23
C VAL A 401 20.69 -4.53 5.57
N ASP A 402 20.21 -5.77 5.62
CA ASP A 402 21.05 -6.95 5.87
C ASP A 402 22.16 -7.08 4.82
N TYR A 403 21.82 -6.94 3.54
CA TYR A 403 22.80 -6.91 2.46
C TYR A 403 23.81 -5.77 2.63
N ALA A 404 23.36 -4.54 2.85
CA ALA A 404 24.20 -3.36 2.94
C ALA A 404 25.18 -3.45 4.11
N VAL A 405 24.73 -3.92 5.27
CA VAL A 405 25.59 -4.12 6.45
C VAL A 405 26.65 -5.18 6.18
N THR A 406 26.26 -6.30 5.57
CA THR A 406 27.19 -7.37 5.19
C THR A 406 28.28 -6.86 4.23
N GLN A 407 27.90 -6.10 3.20
CA GLN A 407 28.84 -5.53 2.24
C GLN A 407 29.76 -4.49 2.89
N LEU A 408 29.23 -3.64 3.77
CA LEU A 408 30.00 -2.64 4.50
C LEU A 408 31.05 -3.30 5.41
N GLN A 409 30.66 -4.36 6.13
CA GLN A 409 31.59 -5.12 7.00
C GLN A 409 32.69 -5.83 6.20
N ALA A 410 32.37 -6.27 4.98
CA ALA A 410 33.34 -6.88 4.07
C ALA A 410 34.23 -5.85 3.35
N GLY A 411 34.00 -4.54 3.53
CA GLY A 411 34.73 -3.48 2.82
C GLY A 411 34.42 -3.41 1.32
N ALA A 412 33.27 -3.96 0.88
CA ALA A 412 32.85 -3.98 -0.53
C ALA A 412 32.08 -2.73 -0.93
N ILE A 413 31.58 -1.96 0.04
CA ILE A 413 30.91 -0.65 -0.17
C ILE A 413 31.29 0.35 0.92
#